data_b9507a4c56045dfe2a9bee3e7c3ff793
#
_entry.id   b9507a4c56045dfe2a9bee3e7c3ff793
#
_cell.length_a   1.000
_cell.length_b   1.000
_cell.length_c   1.000
_cell.angle_alpha   90.00
_cell.angle_beta   90.00
_cell.angle_gamma   90.00
#
_symmetry.space_group_name_H-M   'P 1'
#
loop_
_entity.id
_entity.type
_entity.pdbx_description
1 polymer ?
#
loop_
_entity_poly.entity_id
_entity_poly.type
_entity_poly.pdbx_seq_one_letter_code
_entity_poly.pdbx_strand_id
1 'polypeptide(L)'
;ESYLDHVDVEKLQKKVEKSFEGNYLIKDYLVYGETLSLYKSEYGSVETDKMQGNNIVLRNVMNDAITSFTFNGSIDSGIDLGSLKEGIYELYTYNHFEKERIYFKDAFKAKTITTMRRDEKVNDVTFVADKNALKNQDIKFKKNYAFIIVTKHIPKSNVYDVVIDPCGNAMNYVSNTVDHGASTSILDEPSSSLEFAKRVKKELEKKGLKVKVLRKEGETPGYYGADGRPARGYKVKAKLYLALGASYDENVNAPYMLTSPYTDSGLANTVSYFMSQNGISLYAARTNTTQENGVLNDSFLLDDNENAQKYEFYPQLRETGGRATYAGLYGGDLTNSSYKDSYGMYGLYFVYASAMNSQSVDYFNENADTIAKILVKSIVRYFEI
;
A
#
# COMPACT_ATOMS: atom_id res chain seq x y z
N GLU A 1 7.09 -10.28 25.26
CA GLU A 1 5.75 -10.45 25.80
C GLU A 1 4.74 -9.95 24.80
N SER A 2 3.69 -10.74 24.58
CA SER A 2 2.58 -10.35 23.70
C SER A 2 1.70 -9.33 24.41
N TYR A 3 1.13 -8.36 23.70
CA TYR A 3 0.13 -7.46 24.28
C TYR A 3 -1.04 -8.25 24.91
N LEU A 4 -1.37 -9.42 24.37
CA LEU A 4 -2.38 -10.32 24.93
C LEU A 4 -2.04 -10.82 26.34
N ASP A 5 -0.78 -10.84 26.72
CA ASP A 5 -0.36 -11.26 28.08
C ASP A 5 -0.74 -10.22 29.15
N HIS A 6 -1.07 -9.00 28.74
CA HIS A 6 -1.46 -7.90 29.63
C HIS A 6 -2.96 -7.57 29.59
N VAL A 7 -3.74 -8.32 28.83
CA VAL A 7 -5.18 -8.10 28.67
C VAL A 7 -5.93 -8.90 29.74
N ASP A 8 -6.89 -8.24 30.39
CA ASP A 8 -7.89 -8.94 31.20
C ASP A 8 -8.81 -9.75 30.29
N VAL A 9 -8.44 -11.00 30.15
CA VAL A 9 -9.05 -11.97 29.23
C VAL A 9 -10.50 -12.28 29.59
N GLU A 10 -10.83 -12.35 30.88
CA GLU A 10 -12.18 -12.58 31.35
C GLU A 10 -13.09 -11.39 31.01
N LYS A 11 -12.59 -10.19 31.17
CA LYS A 11 -13.30 -8.97 30.78
C LYS A 11 -13.48 -8.88 29.27
N LEU A 12 -12.46 -9.25 28.50
CA LEU A 12 -12.53 -9.32 27.04
C LEU A 12 -13.60 -10.31 26.60
N GLN A 13 -13.63 -11.52 27.15
CA GLN A 13 -14.63 -12.55 26.82
C GLN A 13 -16.04 -12.08 27.12
N LYS A 14 -16.28 -11.53 28.31
CA LYS A 14 -17.59 -11.00 28.70
C LYS A 14 -18.07 -9.89 27.77
N LYS A 15 -17.19 -8.99 27.33
CA LYS A 15 -17.52 -7.95 26.36
C LYS A 15 -17.84 -8.53 24.98
N VAL A 16 -17.11 -9.52 24.55
CA VAL A 16 -17.29 -10.17 23.24
C VAL A 16 -18.58 -11.00 23.20
N GLU A 17 -18.91 -11.71 24.26
CA GLU A 17 -20.11 -12.57 24.32
C GLU A 17 -21.42 -11.78 24.47
N LYS A 18 -21.39 -10.62 25.10
CA LYS A 18 -22.58 -9.84 25.43
C LYS A 18 -23.07 -8.91 24.31
N SER A 19 -22.33 -8.72 23.25
CA SER A 19 -22.53 -7.52 22.45
C SER A 19 -23.24 -7.74 21.11
N PHE A 20 -23.44 -8.97 20.61
CA PHE A 20 -23.82 -9.13 19.21
C PHE A 20 -24.77 -10.29 18.96
N GLU A 21 -25.91 -9.99 18.36
CA GLU A 21 -26.88 -10.99 17.87
C GLU A 21 -26.57 -11.23 16.42
N GLY A 22 -25.99 -11.17 15.64
CA GLY A 22 -25.70 -11.49 14.26
C GLY A 22 -24.22 -11.57 13.93
N ASN A 23 -23.96 -11.97 12.71
CA ASN A 23 -22.59 -12.09 12.22
C ASN A 23 -22.53 -11.86 10.72
N TYR A 24 -21.52 -11.10 10.27
CA TYR A 24 -21.18 -10.94 8.86
C TYR A 24 -19.95 -11.72 8.48
N LEU A 25 -20.08 -12.53 7.43
CA LEU A 25 -18.96 -13.24 6.82
C LEU A 25 -18.25 -12.35 5.81
N ILE A 26 -16.97 -12.16 6.01
CA ILE A 26 -16.07 -11.60 5.01
C ILE A 26 -15.10 -12.68 4.56
N LYS A 27 -14.89 -12.80 3.25
CA LYS A 27 -13.99 -13.82 2.70
C LYS A 27 -12.58 -13.29 2.45
N ASP A 28 -12.47 -12.04 2.05
CA ASP A 28 -11.24 -11.47 1.54
C ASP A 28 -10.86 -10.15 2.20
N TYR A 29 -9.58 -9.93 2.24
CA TYR A 29 -9.00 -8.67 2.68
C TYR A 29 -7.72 -8.37 1.88
N LEU A 30 -7.37 -7.11 1.80
CA LEU A 30 -6.08 -6.65 1.30
C LEU A 30 -5.40 -5.77 2.35
N VAL A 31 -4.10 -5.86 2.43
CA VAL A 31 -3.30 -4.90 3.17
C VAL A 31 -2.24 -4.31 2.25
N TYR A 32 -2.19 -3.01 2.15
CA TYR A 32 -1.18 -2.30 1.40
C TYR A 32 -0.77 -1.03 2.16
N GLY A 33 0.54 -0.82 2.26
CA GLY A 33 1.06 0.24 3.12
C GLY A 33 0.56 0.07 4.56
N GLU A 34 -0.23 1.01 5.04
CA GLU A 34 -0.87 0.96 6.37
C GLU A 34 -2.40 0.83 6.28
N THR A 35 -2.91 0.47 5.13
CA THR A 35 -4.35 0.35 4.90
C THR A 35 -4.78 -1.10 4.90
N LEU A 36 -5.80 -1.43 5.68
CA LEU A 36 -6.54 -2.69 5.60
C LEU A 36 -7.83 -2.45 4.83
N SER A 37 -7.99 -3.10 3.69
CA SER A 37 -9.22 -3.07 2.91
C SER A 37 -9.98 -4.39 3.05
N LEU A 38 -11.24 -4.29 3.43
CA LEU A 38 -12.21 -5.38 3.41
C LEU A 38 -13.06 -5.19 2.15
N TYR A 39 -12.63 -5.71 1.04
CA TYR A 39 -13.28 -5.44 -0.21
C TYR A 39 -13.89 -6.69 -0.85
N LYS A 40 -14.85 -6.48 -1.74
CA LYS A 40 -15.42 -7.53 -2.55
C LYS A 40 -14.41 -7.92 -3.62
N SER A 41 -13.86 -9.14 -3.54
CA SER A 41 -13.07 -9.66 -4.64
C SER A 41 -13.98 -10.09 -5.80
N GLU A 42 -13.44 -10.14 -6.99
CA GLU A 42 -14.13 -10.71 -8.16
C GLU A 42 -14.54 -12.18 -7.96
N TYR A 43 -13.88 -12.88 -7.04
CA TYR A 43 -14.19 -14.23 -6.61
C TYR A 43 -15.30 -14.31 -5.53
N GLY A 44 -15.83 -13.18 -5.19
CA GLY A 44 -17.12 -12.99 -4.57
C GLY A 44 -17.28 -13.40 -3.13
N SER A 45 -17.40 -12.45 -2.25
CA SER A 45 -18.11 -12.64 -1.00
C SER A 45 -19.54 -12.11 -1.15
N VAL A 46 -20.51 -12.99 -1.22
CA VAL A 46 -21.93 -12.63 -1.32
C VAL A 46 -22.38 -11.81 -0.12
N GLU A 47 -21.78 -12.03 1.04
CA GLU A 47 -22.17 -11.34 2.27
C GLU A 47 -21.69 -9.90 2.34
N THR A 48 -20.60 -9.54 1.63
CA THR A 48 -20.13 -8.14 1.61
C THR A 48 -21.09 -7.20 0.87
N ASP A 49 -21.90 -7.69 -0.07
CA ASP A 49 -22.92 -6.88 -0.72
C ASP A 49 -23.95 -6.33 0.25
N LYS A 50 -24.28 -7.12 1.28
CA LYS A 50 -25.24 -6.71 2.33
C LYS A 50 -24.66 -5.64 3.26
N MET A 51 -23.33 -5.52 3.32
CA MET A 51 -22.64 -4.53 4.15
C MET A 51 -22.48 -3.18 3.45
N GLN A 52 -22.69 -3.11 2.15
CA GLN A 52 -22.47 -1.89 1.38
C GLN A 52 -23.33 -0.73 1.91
N GLY A 53 -22.67 0.40 2.18
CA GLY A 53 -23.31 1.56 2.80
C GLY A 53 -23.35 1.52 4.33
N ASN A 54 -23.05 0.40 4.95
CA ASN A 54 -22.96 0.30 6.40
C ASN A 54 -21.61 0.80 6.92
N ASN A 55 -21.60 1.27 8.16
CA ASN A 55 -20.36 1.60 8.83
C ASN A 55 -19.73 0.33 9.43
N ILE A 56 -18.44 0.16 9.16
CA ILE A 56 -17.61 -0.78 9.91
C ILE A 56 -16.99 -0.02 11.09
N VAL A 57 -17.15 -0.58 12.26
CA VAL A 57 -16.72 0.02 13.51
C VAL A 57 -15.60 -0.80 14.13
N LEU A 58 -14.54 -0.11 14.53
CA LEU A 58 -13.46 -0.66 15.33
C LEU A 58 -13.64 -0.15 16.76
N ARG A 59 -13.77 -1.05 17.69
CA ARG A 59 -13.87 -0.71 19.12
C ARG A 59 -12.67 -1.28 19.87
N ASN A 60 -11.93 -0.41 20.53
CA ASN A 60 -10.90 -0.84 21.47
C ASN A 60 -11.58 -1.52 22.67
N VAL A 61 -11.32 -2.82 22.85
CA VAL A 61 -11.98 -3.63 23.88
C VAL A 61 -11.59 -3.24 25.31
N MET A 62 -10.51 -2.48 25.48
CA MET A 62 -10.05 -2.05 26.82
C MET A 62 -10.68 -0.74 27.29
N ASN A 63 -10.87 0.22 26.40
CA ASN A 63 -11.30 1.58 26.75
C ASN A 63 -12.58 2.02 26.04
N ASP A 64 -13.19 1.17 25.22
CA ASP A 64 -14.38 1.43 24.40
C ASP A 64 -14.25 2.56 23.36
N ALA A 65 -13.03 3.01 23.07
CA ALA A 65 -12.79 3.99 22.02
C ALA A 65 -13.18 3.41 20.66
N ILE A 66 -13.91 4.21 19.88
CA ILE A 66 -14.50 3.79 18.61
C ILE A 66 -13.92 4.65 17.48
N THR A 67 -13.60 4.00 16.37
CA THR A 67 -13.40 4.61 15.08
C THR A 67 -14.19 3.83 14.02
N SER A 68 -14.63 4.50 12.96
CA SER A 68 -15.45 3.84 11.92
C SER A 68 -15.17 4.40 10.54
N PHE A 69 -15.52 3.61 9.54
CA PHE A 69 -15.53 4.02 8.15
C PHE A 69 -16.72 3.39 7.43
N THR A 70 -17.17 4.04 6.33
CA THR A 70 -18.26 3.49 5.51
C THR A 70 -17.74 2.46 4.54
N PHE A 71 -18.33 1.27 4.56
CA PHE A 71 -18.00 0.21 3.63
C PHE A 71 -18.66 0.46 2.27
N ASN A 72 -17.90 0.53 1.21
CA ASN A 72 -18.43 0.72 -0.16
C ASN A 72 -18.12 -0.46 -1.09
N GLY A 73 -17.52 -1.52 -0.58
CA GLY A 73 -17.16 -2.71 -1.36
C GLY A 73 -15.97 -2.51 -2.30
N SER A 74 -15.34 -1.34 -2.26
CA SER A 74 -14.21 -0.98 -3.09
C SER A 74 -12.92 -1.00 -2.30
N ILE A 75 -11.82 -1.09 -3.02
CA ILE A 75 -10.47 -1.02 -2.48
C ILE A 75 -10.15 0.36 -1.85
N ASP A 76 -10.87 1.41 -2.26
CA ASP A 76 -10.75 2.75 -1.72
C ASP A 76 -11.36 2.89 -0.31
N SER A 77 -12.12 1.88 0.11
CA SER A 77 -12.72 1.82 1.44
C SER A 77 -11.84 0.97 2.34
N GLY A 78 -11.17 1.60 3.28
CA GLY A 78 -10.23 0.90 4.13
C GLY A 78 -10.05 1.51 5.51
N ILE A 79 -9.40 0.74 6.36
CA ILE A 79 -9.05 1.11 7.72
C ILE A 79 -7.61 1.63 7.68
N ASP A 80 -7.40 2.86 8.13
CA ASP A 80 -6.06 3.39 8.39
C ASP A 80 -5.51 2.78 9.68
N LEU A 81 -4.63 1.79 9.52
CA LEU A 81 -3.97 1.11 10.65
C LEU A 81 -2.94 1.99 11.35
N GLY A 82 -2.39 2.98 10.62
CA GLY A 82 -1.35 3.87 11.14
C GLY A 82 -1.87 4.84 12.21
N SER A 83 -3.16 5.17 12.19
CA SER A 83 -3.79 6.06 13.17
C SER A 83 -4.23 5.37 14.46
N LEU A 84 -4.20 4.04 14.50
CA LEU A 84 -4.67 3.27 15.65
C LEU A 84 -3.69 3.37 16.82
N LYS A 85 -4.23 3.64 18.00
CA LYS A 85 -3.48 3.58 19.26
C LYS A 85 -3.30 2.13 19.71
N GLU A 86 -2.32 1.91 20.57
CA GLU A 86 -2.10 0.59 21.17
C GLU A 86 -3.39 0.03 21.80
N GLY A 87 -3.68 -1.24 21.51
CA GLY A 87 -4.87 -1.92 21.99
C GLY A 87 -5.28 -3.11 21.14
N ILE A 88 -6.39 -3.72 21.52
CA ILE A 88 -7.08 -4.75 20.77
C ILE A 88 -8.39 -4.17 20.30
N TYR A 89 -8.61 -4.23 18.99
CA TYR A 89 -9.83 -3.72 18.37
C TYR A 89 -10.66 -4.87 17.83
N GLU A 90 -11.93 -4.91 18.19
CA GLU A 90 -12.91 -5.76 17.54
C GLU A 90 -13.59 -5.03 16.39
N LEU A 91 -14.01 -5.79 15.37
CA LEU A 91 -14.70 -5.25 14.20
C LEU A 91 -16.15 -5.68 14.20
N TYR A 92 -17.06 -4.72 14.02
CA TYR A 92 -18.48 -4.99 13.87
C TYR A 92 -19.13 -4.00 12.90
N THR A 93 -20.32 -4.32 12.47
CA THR A 93 -21.17 -3.45 11.66
C THR A 93 -22.58 -3.39 12.25
N TYR A 94 -23.43 -2.56 11.69
CA TYR A 94 -24.85 -2.51 12.03
C TYR A 94 -25.71 -3.00 10.86
N ASN A 95 -26.67 -3.86 11.15
CA ASN A 95 -27.72 -4.25 10.24
C ASN A 95 -29.05 -3.93 10.89
N HIS A 96 -29.82 -2.99 10.31
CA HIS A 96 -31.09 -2.54 10.87
C HIS A 96 -31.02 -2.22 12.38
N PHE A 97 -29.97 -1.50 12.78
CA PHE A 97 -29.67 -1.13 14.18
C PHE A 97 -29.15 -2.24 15.07
N GLU A 98 -29.05 -3.46 14.59
CA GLU A 98 -28.42 -4.59 15.31
C GLU A 98 -26.92 -4.60 15.05
N LYS A 99 -26.15 -4.84 16.11
CA LYS A 99 -24.70 -5.00 16.00
C LYS A 99 -24.40 -6.40 15.51
N GLU A 100 -23.57 -6.48 14.46
CA GLU A 100 -23.12 -7.77 13.92
C GLU A 100 -21.61 -7.80 13.83
N ARG A 101 -21.01 -8.81 14.44
CA ARG A 101 -19.55 -8.98 14.40
C ARG A 101 -19.10 -9.52 13.06
N ILE A 102 -17.95 -9.02 12.62
CA ILE A 102 -17.28 -9.46 11.40
C ILE A 102 -16.47 -10.72 11.70
N TYR A 103 -16.61 -11.75 10.86
CA TYR A 103 -15.86 -12.97 10.95
C TYR A 103 -15.43 -13.47 9.57
N PHE A 104 -14.47 -14.37 9.53
CA PHE A 104 -13.97 -15.00 8.31
C PHE A 104 -14.24 -16.50 8.33
N LYS A 105 -14.43 -17.09 7.15
CA LYS A 105 -14.65 -18.52 7.00
C LYS A 105 -13.47 -19.32 7.53
N ASP A 106 -12.27 -18.97 7.08
CA ASP A 106 -11.03 -19.63 7.42
C ASP A 106 -10.24 -18.80 8.41
N ALA A 107 -9.66 -19.48 9.41
CA ALA A 107 -8.83 -18.80 10.38
C ALA A 107 -7.52 -18.33 9.74
N PHE A 108 -7.08 -17.11 10.11
CA PHE A 108 -5.79 -16.61 9.70
C PHE A 108 -5.18 -15.68 10.75
N LYS A 109 -3.88 -15.55 10.68
CA LYS A 109 -3.11 -14.51 11.33
C LYS A 109 -2.24 -13.86 10.27
N ALA A 110 -2.55 -12.64 9.92
CA ALA A 110 -1.80 -11.89 8.93
C ALA A 110 -0.39 -11.54 9.43
N LYS A 111 0.54 -11.27 8.52
CA LYS A 111 1.87 -10.78 8.89
C LYS A 111 1.75 -9.42 9.58
N THR A 112 2.56 -9.22 10.60
CA THR A 112 2.60 -7.96 11.34
C THR A 112 3.15 -6.83 10.49
N ILE A 113 2.43 -5.72 10.44
CA ILE A 113 2.84 -4.49 9.80
C ILE A 113 3.46 -3.59 10.86
N THR A 114 4.60 -2.99 10.55
CA THR A 114 5.18 -1.93 11.38
C THR A 114 4.78 -0.59 10.77
N THR A 115 4.16 0.29 11.55
CA THR A 115 3.69 1.59 11.05
C THR A 115 4.83 2.55 10.75
N MET A 116 4.55 3.57 9.95
CA MET A 116 5.47 4.69 9.75
C MET A 116 5.73 5.44 11.04
N ARG A 117 6.88 6.07 11.13
CA ARG A 117 7.26 6.91 12.27
C ARG A 117 6.38 8.15 12.31
N ARG A 118 5.70 8.32 13.44
CA ARG A 118 4.89 9.50 13.75
C ARG A 118 5.25 9.95 15.16
N ASP A 119 5.77 11.16 15.31
CA ASP A 119 6.18 11.68 16.63
C ASP A 119 7.04 10.65 17.41
N GLU A 120 7.99 10.05 16.74
CA GLU A 120 8.85 8.97 17.28
C GLU A 120 8.12 7.69 17.70
N LYS A 121 6.81 7.63 17.48
CA LYS A 121 6.01 6.43 17.76
C LYS A 121 5.95 5.52 16.56
N VAL A 122 6.16 4.24 16.83
CA VAL A 122 6.05 3.16 15.85
C VAL A 122 5.30 2.03 16.52
N ASN A 123 4.31 1.50 15.82
CA ASN A 123 3.50 0.38 16.30
C ASN A 123 3.64 -0.82 15.37
N ASP A 124 3.45 -2.00 15.94
CA ASP A 124 3.23 -3.24 15.20
C ASP A 124 1.73 -3.54 15.20
N VAL A 125 1.18 -3.76 14.02
CA VAL A 125 -0.24 -4.02 13.82
C VAL A 125 -0.43 -5.40 13.20
N THR A 126 -1.26 -6.23 13.82
CA THR A 126 -1.58 -7.56 13.34
C THR A 126 -3.08 -7.69 13.16
N PHE A 127 -3.50 -8.11 11.96
CA PHE A 127 -4.86 -8.46 11.67
C PHE A 127 -5.04 -9.98 11.84
N VAL A 128 -5.97 -10.39 12.66
CA VAL A 128 -6.21 -11.80 12.99
C VAL A 128 -7.69 -12.11 12.99
N ALA A 129 -8.05 -13.28 12.46
CA ALA A 129 -9.38 -13.84 12.58
C ALA A 129 -9.24 -15.34 12.88
N ASP A 130 -9.38 -15.72 14.13
CA ASP A 130 -9.22 -17.09 14.57
C ASP A 130 -10.04 -17.34 15.84
N LYS A 131 -10.93 -18.34 15.78
CA LYS A 131 -11.72 -18.77 16.94
C LYS A 131 -10.85 -19.29 18.09
N ASN A 132 -9.60 -19.67 17.82
CA ASN A 132 -8.64 -20.16 18.79
C ASN A 132 -7.58 -19.12 19.19
N ALA A 133 -7.73 -17.87 18.78
CA ALA A 133 -6.74 -16.82 19.04
C ALA A 133 -6.39 -16.66 20.53
N LEU A 134 -7.32 -16.95 21.41
CA LEU A 134 -7.17 -16.87 22.88
C LEU A 134 -7.23 -18.24 23.55
N LYS A 135 -6.90 -19.32 22.83
CA LYS A 135 -6.95 -20.70 23.36
C LYS A 135 -6.03 -20.89 24.58
N ASN A 136 -4.91 -20.21 24.64
CA ASN A 136 -3.97 -20.33 25.76
C ASN A 136 -4.51 -19.71 27.06
N GLN A 137 -5.57 -18.89 26.96
CA GLN A 137 -6.31 -18.31 28.06
C GLN A 137 -7.66 -19.02 28.31
N ASP A 138 -7.81 -20.25 27.79
CA ASP A 138 -9.02 -21.04 27.86
C ASP A 138 -10.27 -20.43 27.21
N ILE A 139 -10.06 -19.45 26.31
CA ILE A 139 -11.14 -18.82 25.57
C ILE A 139 -11.21 -19.38 24.16
N LYS A 140 -12.41 -19.80 23.77
CA LYS A 140 -12.73 -20.22 22.42
C LYS A 140 -13.96 -19.48 21.93
N PHE A 141 -13.85 -18.93 20.74
CA PHE A 141 -14.98 -18.32 20.07
C PHE A 141 -15.70 -19.35 19.18
N LYS A 142 -16.97 -19.08 18.87
CA LYS A 142 -17.74 -19.94 17.96
C LYS A 142 -17.30 -19.79 16.50
N LYS A 143 -16.83 -18.59 16.12
CA LYS A 143 -16.43 -18.24 14.76
C LYS A 143 -15.07 -17.56 14.76
N ASN A 144 -14.47 -17.42 13.59
CA ASN A 144 -13.21 -16.71 13.40
C ASN A 144 -13.46 -15.20 13.35
N TYR A 145 -13.76 -14.61 14.47
CA TYR A 145 -14.00 -13.16 14.58
C TYR A 145 -12.75 -12.35 14.30
N ALA A 146 -12.93 -11.23 13.64
CA ALA A 146 -11.85 -10.32 13.24
C ALA A 146 -11.41 -9.40 14.38
N PHE A 147 -10.10 -9.35 14.60
CA PHE A 147 -9.46 -8.45 15.54
C PHE A 147 -8.26 -7.76 14.90
N ILE A 148 -8.01 -6.54 15.33
CA ILE A 148 -6.78 -5.82 15.03
C ILE A 148 -6.03 -5.60 16.34
N ILE A 149 -4.79 -6.09 16.41
CA ILE A 149 -3.94 -5.98 17.59
C ILE A 149 -2.84 -4.97 17.30
N VAL A 150 -2.78 -3.91 18.09
CA VAL A 150 -1.79 -2.85 17.98
C VAL A 150 -0.90 -2.85 19.22
N THR A 151 0.39 -3.09 19.00
CA THR A 151 1.39 -3.08 20.06
C THR A 151 2.51 -2.09 19.73
N LYS A 152 3.14 -1.56 20.77
CA LYS A 152 4.31 -0.71 20.59
C LYS A 152 5.44 -1.51 19.94
N HIS A 153 6.01 -0.97 18.87
CA HIS A 153 7.15 -1.60 18.21
C HIS A 153 8.41 -1.48 19.07
N ILE A 154 9.07 -2.60 19.29
CA ILE A 154 10.39 -2.63 19.91
C ILE A 154 11.43 -2.60 18.80
N PRO A 155 12.26 -1.55 18.68
CA PRO A 155 13.19 -1.42 17.58
C PRO A 155 14.30 -2.47 17.69
N LYS A 156 14.15 -3.57 16.99
CA LYS A 156 15.19 -4.61 16.84
C LYS A 156 15.66 -4.78 15.39
N SER A 157 15.04 -4.10 14.45
CA SER A 157 15.24 -4.35 13.03
C SER A 157 15.38 -3.05 12.23
N ASN A 158 15.95 -3.20 11.07
CA ASN A 158 16.11 -2.16 10.08
C ASN A 158 14.77 -1.91 9.38
N VAL A 159 13.86 -1.20 10.03
CA VAL A 159 12.56 -0.82 9.48
C VAL A 159 12.68 0.54 8.78
N TYR A 160 12.22 0.61 7.54
CA TYR A 160 12.19 1.84 6.75
C TYR A 160 10.74 2.25 6.47
N ASP A 161 10.49 3.54 6.39
CA ASP A 161 9.17 4.08 6.07
C ASP A 161 8.91 4.04 4.56
N VAL A 162 9.87 4.51 3.78
CA VAL A 162 9.78 4.65 2.34
C VAL A 162 10.99 4.00 1.68
N VAL A 163 10.74 3.24 0.62
CA VAL A 163 11.80 2.85 -0.32
C VAL A 163 11.59 3.59 -1.63
N ILE A 164 12.66 4.10 -2.20
CA ILE A 164 12.66 4.79 -3.48
C ILE A 164 13.36 3.92 -4.50
N ASP A 165 12.69 3.66 -5.60
CA ASP A 165 13.23 2.99 -6.78
C ASP A 165 13.58 4.01 -7.84
N PRO A 166 14.86 4.38 -7.98
CA PRO A 166 15.30 5.13 -9.14
C PRO A 166 15.33 4.21 -10.35
N CYS A 167 14.35 4.34 -11.25
CA CYS A 167 14.16 3.44 -12.37
C CYS A 167 15.34 3.44 -13.36
N GLY A 168 15.40 2.39 -14.14
CA GLY A 168 16.51 2.10 -15.04
C GLY A 168 17.55 1.15 -14.43
N ASN A 169 18.46 0.68 -15.25
CA ASN A 169 19.50 -0.30 -14.87
C ASN A 169 18.93 -1.53 -14.17
N ALA A 170 17.97 -2.19 -14.78
CA ALA A 170 17.36 -3.39 -14.22
C ALA A 170 17.86 -4.65 -14.93
N MET A 171 18.47 -5.55 -14.18
CA MET A 171 18.88 -6.86 -14.71
C MET A 171 17.66 -7.71 -15.02
N ASN A 172 17.60 -8.22 -16.23
CA ASN A 172 16.70 -9.29 -16.61
C ASN A 172 17.47 -10.62 -16.51
N TYR A 173 17.15 -11.42 -15.51
CA TYR A 173 17.89 -12.67 -15.24
C TYR A 173 17.55 -13.79 -16.24
N VAL A 174 16.45 -13.68 -16.99
CA VAL A 174 16.07 -14.65 -18.03
C VAL A 174 16.95 -14.47 -19.26
N SER A 175 17.09 -13.23 -19.74
CA SER A 175 17.92 -12.90 -20.90
C SER A 175 19.39 -12.62 -20.54
N ASN A 176 19.69 -12.49 -19.26
CA ASN A 176 20.99 -12.07 -18.72
C ASN A 176 21.49 -10.74 -19.33
N THR A 177 20.57 -9.82 -19.52
CA THR A 177 20.82 -8.47 -20.04
C THR A 177 20.35 -7.41 -19.06
N VAL A 178 20.95 -6.23 -19.13
CA VAL A 178 20.51 -5.07 -18.36
C VAL A 178 19.58 -4.23 -19.22
N ASP A 179 18.37 -4.01 -18.74
CA ASP A 179 17.50 -2.97 -19.26
C ASP A 179 17.96 -1.63 -18.69
N HIS A 180 18.57 -0.82 -19.56
CA HIS A 180 19.09 0.48 -19.18
C HIS A 180 17.97 1.47 -18.84
N GLY A 181 16.81 1.32 -19.45
CA GLY A 181 15.67 2.22 -19.30
C GLY A 181 15.56 3.23 -20.42
N ALA A 182 14.74 4.25 -20.22
CA ALA A 182 14.49 5.30 -21.20
C ALA A 182 15.70 6.25 -21.28
N SER A 183 16.52 6.05 -22.30
CA SER A 183 17.75 6.82 -22.50
C SER A 183 17.91 7.28 -23.92
N THR A 184 18.16 8.57 -24.10
CA THR A 184 18.40 9.25 -25.36
C THR A 184 19.50 10.29 -25.17
N SER A 185 19.78 11.09 -26.20
CA SER A 185 20.65 12.25 -26.07
C SER A 185 20.08 13.37 -25.16
N ILE A 186 18.79 13.31 -24.85
CA ILE A 186 18.07 14.33 -24.07
C ILE A 186 18.06 13.97 -22.58
N LEU A 187 17.89 12.69 -22.25
CA LEU A 187 17.75 12.19 -20.88
C LEU A 187 18.31 10.76 -20.76
N ASP A 188 19.09 10.54 -19.72
CA ASP A 188 19.51 9.21 -19.27
C ASP A 188 18.75 8.83 -18.00
N GLU A 189 17.74 7.96 -18.12
CA GLU A 189 16.87 7.60 -17.00
C GLU A 189 17.63 7.11 -15.76
N PRO A 190 18.59 6.17 -15.85
CA PRO A 190 19.25 5.67 -14.65
C PRO A 190 19.94 6.77 -13.83
N SER A 191 20.64 7.69 -14.48
CA SER A 191 21.35 8.79 -13.82
C SER A 191 20.39 9.85 -13.29
N SER A 192 19.43 10.26 -14.10
CA SER A 192 18.44 11.27 -13.76
C SER A 192 17.53 10.82 -12.62
N SER A 193 17.07 9.57 -12.67
CA SER A 193 16.22 8.98 -11.63
C SER A 193 16.96 8.88 -10.30
N LEU A 194 18.24 8.51 -10.33
CA LEU A 194 19.05 8.40 -9.11
C LEU A 194 19.28 9.77 -8.46
N GLU A 195 19.56 10.79 -9.26
CA GLU A 195 19.72 12.16 -8.77
C GLU A 195 18.41 12.68 -8.15
N PHE A 196 17.29 12.46 -8.82
CA PHE A 196 15.99 12.84 -8.30
C PHE A 196 15.63 12.08 -7.03
N ALA A 197 15.92 10.78 -6.97
CA ALA A 197 15.73 9.96 -5.77
C ALA A 197 16.50 10.49 -4.57
N LYS A 198 17.73 10.92 -4.75
CA LYS A 198 18.54 11.53 -3.68
C LYS A 198 17.92 12.82 -3.16
N ARG A 199 17.37 13.63 -4.06
CA ARG A 199 16.67 14.88 -3.72
C ARG A 199 15.40 14.61 -2.91
N VAL A 200 14.56 13.68 -3.36
CA VAL A 200 13.33 13.27 -2.66
C VAL A 200 13.67 12.66 -1.30
N LYS A 201 14.67 11.78 -1.22
CA LYS A 201 15.13 11.20 0.03
C LYS A 201 15.50 12.28 1.06
N LYS A 202 16.30 13.26 0.66
CA LYS A 202 16.70 14.35 1.53
C LYS A 202 15.50 15.11 2.12
N GLU A 203 14.50 15.40 1.29
CA GLU A 203 13.30 16.10 1.73
C GLU A 203 12.41 15.22 2.66
N LEU A 204 12.30 13.92 2.40
CA LEU A 204 11.62 12.98 3.28
C LEU A 204 12.31 12.84 4.65
N GLU A 205 13.63 12.76 4.66
CA GLU A 205 14.42 12.66 5.89
C GLU A 205 14.30 13.90 6.77
N LYS A 206 14.14 15.09 6.17
CA LYS A 206 13.83 16.35 6.90
C LYS A 206 12.48 16.25 7.66
N LYS A 207 11.59 15.38 7.23
CA LYS A 207 10.31 15.10 7.90
C LYS A 207 10.41 13.99 8.94
N GLY A 208 11.61 13.49 9.23
CA GLY A 208 11.85 12.44 10.21
C GLY A 208 11.60 11.02 9.68
N LEU A 209 11.32 10.85 8.40
CA LEU A 209 11.11 9.55 7.79
C LEU A 209 12.44 8.83 7.51
N LYS A 210 12.44 7.52 7.66
CA LYS A 210 13.56 6.68 7.31
C LYS A 210 13.39 6.16 5.89
N VAL A 211 14.34 6.49 5.03
CA VAL A 211 14.25 6.28 3.58
C VAL A 211 15.43 5.47 3.06
N LYS A 212 15.13 4.48 2.22
CA LYS A 212 16.14 3.68 1.53
C LYS A 212 15.99 3.83 0.03
N VAL A 213 17.07 4.16 -0.67
CA VAL A 213 17.16 4.09 -2.12
C VAL A 213 17.59 2.68 -2.53
N LEU A 214 16.86 2.06 -3.45
CA LEU A 214 16.97 0.63 -3.76
C LEU A 214 18.14 0.24 -4.66
N ARG A 215 18.81 1.18 -5.26
CA ARG A 215 20.08 0.94 -5.97
C ARG A 215 21.06 2.09 -5.79
N LYS A 216 22.32 1.80 -5.93
CA LYS A 216 23.42 2.78 -6.02
C LYS A 216 23.81 2.99 -7.47
N GLU A 217 24.63 3.99 -7.70
CA GLU A 217 25.27 4.19 -9.00
C GLU A 217 26.01 2.94 -9.46
N GLY A 218 25.81 2.56 -10.71
CA GLY A 218 26.44 1.35 -11.30
C GLY A 218 25.80 0.02 -10.90
N GLU A 219 24.91 -0.02 -9.92
CA GLU A 219 24.16 -1.23 -9.58
C GLU A 219 23.01 -1.48 -10.56
N THR A 220 22.75 -2.75 -10.83
CA THR A 220 21.71 -3.20 -11.77
C THR A 220 20.75 -4.23 -11.15
N PRO A 221 20.14 -3.95 -9.96
CA PRO A 221 19.20 -4.90 -9.38
C PRO A 221 17.96 -5.04 -10.26
N GLY A 222 17.53 -6.27 -10.51
CA GLY A 222 16.28 -6.56 -11.20
C GLY A 222 15.05 -6.36 -10.30
N TYR A 223 13.88 -6.67 -10.85
CA TYR A 223 12.62 -6.55 -10.12
C TYR A 223 12.18 -7.84 -9.45
N TYR A 224 12.68 -8.98 -9.93
CA TYR A 224 12.24 -10.30 -9.49
C TYR A 224 13.29 -10.99 -8.61
N GLY A 225 12.83 -12.00 -7.87
CA GLY A 225 13.70 -12.79 -7.00
C GLY A 225 13.90 -12.18 -5.61
N ALA A 226 14.62 -12.93 -4.77
CA ALA A 226 14.82 -12.58 -3.36
C ALA A 226 15.59 -11.27 -3.13
N ASP A 227 16.38 -10.84 -4.11
CA ASP A 227 17.16 -9.60 -4.08
C ASP A 227 16.65 -8.53 -5.04
N GLY A 228 15.49 -8.77 -5.65
CA GLY A 228 14.81 -7.79 -6.49
C GLY A 228 14.41 -6.53 -5.72
N ARG A 229 14.17 -5.45 -6.45
CA ARG A 229 13.84 -4.14 -5.84
C ARG A 229 12.62 -4.21 -4.92
N PRO A 230 11.46 -4.78 -5.33
CA PRO A 230 10.34 -4.94 -4.42
C PRO A 230 10.67 -5.81 -3.19
N ALA A 231 11.39 -6.91 -3.37
CA ALA A 231 11.80 -7.77 -2.27
C ALA A 231 12.66 -7.02 -1.24
N ARG A 232 13.54 -6.13 -1.68
CA ARG A 232 14.34 -5.26 -0.79
C ARG A 232 13.44 -4.34 0.05
N GLY A 233 12.34 -3.84 -0.54
CA GLY A 233 11.33 -3.06 0.18
C GLY A 233 10.59 -3.87 1.25
N TYR A 234 10.18 -5.09 0.93
CA TYR A 234 9.53 -5.99 1.89
C TYR A 234 10.46 -6.39 3.04
N LYS A 235 11.73 -6.64 2.76
CA LYS A 235 12.73 -6.99 3.79
C LYS A 235 12.89 -5.91 4.87
N VAL A 236 12.71 -4.65 4.51
CA VAL A 236 12.81 -3.52 5.44
C VAL A 236 11.45 -3.02 5.90
N LYS A 237 10.39 -3.76 5.62
CA LYS A 237 9.00 -3.46 6.03
C LYS A 237 8.52 -2.07 5.58
N ALA A 238 8.95 -1.61 4.42
CA ALA A 238 8.54 -0.32 3.89
C ALA A 238 7.02 -0.25 3.68
N LYS A 239 6.45 0.92 3.92
CA LYS A 239 5.02 1.17 3.70
C LYS A 239 4.73 1.74 2.32
N LEU A 240 5.65 2.54 1.80
CA LEU A 240 5.56 3.14 0.48
C LEU A 240 6.73 2.68 -0.39
N TYR A 241 6.39 2.20 -1.57
CA TYR A 241 7.31 1.97 -2.68
C TYR A 241 7.10 3.09 -3.69
N LEU A 242 8.05 3.99 -3.75
CA LEU A 242 8.02 5.15 -4.65
C LEU A 242 8.97 4.92 -5.81
N ALA A 243 8.45 4.60 -6.97
CA ALA A 243 9.22 4.50 -8.20
C ALA A 243 9.31 5.88 -8.87
N LEU A 244 10.50 6.26 -9.27
CA LEU A 244 10.79 7.49 -9.99
C LEU A 244 11.42 7.13 -11.33
N GLY A 245 10.71 7.39 -12.41
CA GLY A 245 11.16 6.97 -13.73
C GLY A 245 10.77 7.92 -14.86
N ALA A 246 11.28 7.64 -16.02
CA ALA A 246 11.05 8.39 -17.25
C ALA A 246 10.25 7.58 -18.25
N SER A 247 9.47 8.27 -19.07
CA SER A 247 8.74 7.72 -20.19
C SER A 247 9.62 7.69 -21.46
N TYR A 248 9.24 6.83 -22.39
CA TYR A 248 9.78 6.79 -23.76
C TYR A 248 8.70 7.15 -24.80
N ASP A 249 7.73 7.96 -24.38
CA ASP A 249 6.61 8.42 -25.23
C ASP A 249 6.79 9.89 -25.57
N GLU A 250 6.83 10.21 -26.86
CA GLU A 250 7.02 11.59 -27.37
C GLU A 250 5.87 12.54 -27.00
N ASN A 251 4.70 12.01 -26.65
CA ASN A 251 3.53 12.81 -26.28
C ASN A 251 3.57 13.28 -24.82
N VAL A 252 4.41 12.68 -23.99
CA VAL A 252 4.49 13.02 -22.57
C VAL A 252 5.28 14.32 -22.41
N ASN A 253 4.57 15.41 -22.18
CA ASN A 253 5.12 16.76 -22.10
C ASN A 253 5.22 17.31 -20.66
N ALA A 254 4.73 16.56 -19.67
CA ALA A 254 4.72 16.93 -18.26
C ALA A 254 4.71 15.67 -17.39
N PRO A 255 4.97 15.78 -16.07
CA PRO A 255 4.89 14.63 -15.18
C PRO A 255 3.49 14.00 -15.11
N TYR A 256 3.45 12.72 -14.76
CA TYR A 256 2.21 12.02 -14.45
C TYR A 256 2.49 10.85 -13.51
N MET A 257 1.43 10.18 -13.04
CA MET A 257 1.53 9.12 -12.06
C MET A 257 0.80 7.86 -12.49
N LEU A 258 1.35 6.72 -12.09
CA LEU A 258 0.73 5.40 -12.22
C LEU A 258 0.50 4.82 -10.83
N THR A 259 -0.67 4.21 -10.62
CA THR A 259 -1.03 3.55 -9.36
C THR A 259 -1.32 2.08 -9.58
N SER A 260 -1.07 1.26 -8.56
CA SER A 260 -1.48 -0.14 -8.56
C SER A 260 -3.00 -0.25 -8.57
N PRO A 261 -3.59 -1.19 -9.33
CA PRO A 261 -5.04 -1.45 -9.28
C PRO A 261 -5.50 -2.05 -7.94
N TYR A 262 -4.56 -2.46 -7.09
CA TYR A 262 -4.82 -3.05 -5.77
C TYR A 262 -4.47 -2.13 -4.60
N THR A 263 -4.28 -0.84 -4.89
CA THR A 263 -4.18 0.24 -3.90
C THR A 263 -5.15 1.35 -4.27
N ASP A 264 -5.60 2.14 -3.30
CA ASP A 264 -6.37 3.33 -3.62
C ASP A 264 -5.52 4.38 -4.34
N SER A 265 -6.14 5.31 -5.01
CA SER A 265 -5.47 6.42 -5.70
C SER A 265 -5.28 7.66 -4.82
N GLY A 266 -5.49 7.54 -3.52
CA GLY A 266 -5.49 8.68 -2.60
C GLY A 266 -4.19 9.47 -2.57
N LEU A 267 -3.04 8.78 -2.55
CA LEU A 267 -1.74 9.45 -2.59
C LEU A 267 -1.53 10.17 -3.93
N ALA A 268 -1.81 9.51 -5.05
CA ALA A 268 -1.67 10.12 -6.37
C ALA A 268 -2.59 11.35 -6.54
N ASN A 269 -3.82 11.26 -6.06
CA ASN A 269 -4.76 12.37 -6.07
C ASN A 269 -4.28 13.54 -5.18
N THR A 270 -3.67 13.23 -4.05
CA THR A 270 -3.07 14.23 -3.17
C THR A 270 -1.90 14.95 -3.85
N VAL A 271 -1.03 14.19 -4.54
CA VAL A 271 0.06 14.76 -5.35
C VAL A 271 -0.50 15.66 -6.44
N SER A 272 -1.50 15.19 -7.18
CA SER A 272 -2.17 15.97 -8.24
C SER A 272 -2.73 17.29 -7.71
N TYR A 273 -3.42 17.24 -6.58
CA TYR A 273 -3.96 18.43 -5.92
C TYR A 273 -2.86 19.45 -5.59
N PHE A 274 -1.78 19.03 -4.94
CA PHE A 274 -0.69 19.95 -4.59
C PHE A 274 0.12 20.41 -5.78
N MET A 275 0.26 19.60 -6.83
CA MET A 275 0.84 20.06 -8.11
C MET A 275 0.03 21.24 -8.68
N SER A 276 -1.28 21.10 -8.76
CA SER A 276 -2.19 22.14 -9.21
C SER A 276 -2.08 23.42 -8.36
N GLN A 277 -2.06 23.27 -7.03
CA GLN A 277 -1.93 24.41 -6.11
C GLN A 277 -0.60 25.17 -6.25
N ASN A 278 0.43 24.55 -6.78
CA ASN A 278 1.75 25.13 -6.97
C ASN A 278 2.07 25.47 -8.43
N GLY A 279 1.06 25.44 -9.30
CA GLY A 279 1.23 25.78 -10.71
C GLY A 279 2.02 24.76 -11.52
N ILE A 280 2.16 23.52 -11.04
CA ILE A 280 2.81 22.44 -11.77
C ILE A 280 1.79 21.71 -12.62
N SER A 281 2.00 21.71 -13.92
CA SER A 281 1.16 20.98 -14.89
C SER A 281 1.49 19.50 -14.86
N LEU A 282 0.45 18.67 -15.00
CA LEU A 282 0.57 17.22 -15.18
C LEU A 282 0.10 16.82 -16.57
N TYR A 283 0.70 15.75 -17.10
CA TYR A 283 0.32 15.19 -18.38
C TYR A 283 -1.04 14.47 -18.26
N ALA A 284 -1.99 14.83 -19.11
CA ALA A 284 -3.26 14.13 -19.24
C ALA A 284 -3.11 12.99 -20.23
N ALA A 285 -2.86 11.80 -19.74
CA ALA A 285 -2.72 10.63 -20.59
C ALA A 285 -4.02 10.29 -21.32
N ARG A 286 -3.90 9.98 -22.61
CA ARG A 286 -5.02 9.48 -23.39
C ARG A 286 -5.22 8.01 -23.11
N THR A 287 -6.21 7.68 -22.30
CA THR A 287 -6.65 6.31 -22.07
C THR A 287 -8.16 6.25 -22.27
N ASN A 288 -8.69 5.06 -22.44
CA ASN A 288 -10.12 4.82 -22.52
C ASN A 288 -10.86 5.07 -21.18
N THR A 289 -10.13 5.42 -20.15
CA THR A 289 -10.66 5.77 -18.84
C THR A 289 -10.53 7.25 -18.65
N THR A 290 -11.57 7.85 -18.10
CA THR A 290 -11.58 9.24 -17.65
C THR A 290 -10.58 9.40 -16.53
N GLN A 291 -9.36 9.69 -16.88
CA GLN A 291 -8.32 9.97 -15.90
C GLN A 291 -8.06 11.43 -15.91
N GLU A 292 -8.57 12.04 -14.88
CA GLU A 292 -8.31 13.43 -14.64
C GLU A 292 -6.97 13.59 -13.93
N ASN A 293 -6.29 14.69 -14.23
CA ASN A 293 -5.19 15.21 -13.41
C ASN A 293 -3.90 14.36 -13.33
N GLY A 294 -3.56 13.66 -14.42
CA GLY A 294 -2.27 12.97 -14.52
C GLY A 294 -2.14 11.72 -13.68
N VAL A 295 -3.23 11.09 -13.31
CA VAL A 295 -3.25 9.80 -12.59
C VAL A 295 -3.79 8.70 -13.50
N LEU A 296 -3.02 7.64 -13.67
CA LEU A 296 -3.42 6.44 -14.39
C LEU A 296 -3.55 5.27 -13.41
N ASN A 297 -4.62 4.51 -13.52
CA ASN A 297 -4.89 3.37 -12.65
C ASN A 297 -5.17 2.08 -13.44
N ASP A 298 -6.06 1.28 -12.94
CA ASP A 298 -6.42 -0.11 -13.29
C ASP A 298 -6.35 -0.50 -14.76
N SER A 299 -6.84 0.36 -15.65
CA SER A 299 -6.90 0.03 -17.09
C SER A 299 -5.53 -0.16 -17.73
N PHE A 300 -4.49 0.34 -17.09
CA PHE A 300 -3.12 0.19 -17.56
C PHE A 300 -2.50 -1.17 -17.20
N LEU A 301 -3.04 -1.80 -16.16
CA LEU A 301 -2.51 -3.04 -15.60
C LEU A 301 -3.43 -4.24 -15.85
N LEU A 302 -4.59 -4.02 -16.45
CA LEU A 302 -5.55 -5.02 -16.85
C LEU A 302 -5.57 -5.12 -18.38
N ASP A 303 -5.82 -6.32 -18.90
CA ASP A 303 -6.08 -6.51 -20.34
C ASP A 303 -7.48 -6.01 -20.73
N ASP A 304 -7.81 -6.07 -22.03
CA ASP A 304 -9.09 -5.63 -22.57
C ASP A 304 -10.30 -6.43 -22.03
N ASN A 305 -10.05 -7.55 -21.38
CA ASN A 305 -11.06 -8.39 -20.75
C ASN A 305 -11.08 -8.23 -19.22
N GLU A 306 -10.50 -7.15 -18.71
CA GLU A 306 -10.36 -6.87 -17.26
C GLU A 306 -9.52 -7.92 -16.51
N ASN A 307 -8.74 -8.76 -17.20
CA ASN A 307 -7.80 -9.65 -16.56
C ASN A 307 -6.46 -8.97 -16.35
N ALA A 308 -5.79 -9.34 -15.26
CA ALA A 308 -4.42 -8.88 -15.06
C ALA A 308 -3.54 -9.33 -16.21
N GLN A 309 -2.86 -8.38 -16.84
CA GLN A 309 -1.96 -8.69 -17.94
C GLN A 309 -0.85 -9.62 -17.46
N LYS A 310 -0.56 -10.65 -18.25
CA LYS A 310 0.47 -11.64 -17.92
C LYS A 310 1.88 -11.03 -17.92
N TYR A 311 2.07 -9.98 -18.70
CA TYR A 311 3.33 -9.26 -18.83
C TYR A 311 3.06 -7.76 -18.65
N GLU A 312 2.94 -7.34 -17.41
CA GLU A 312 2.72 -5.93 -17.08
C GLU A 312 3.98 -5.12 -17.34
N PHE A 313 3.81 -3.91 -17.87
CA PHE A 313 4.92 -3.02 -18.19
C PHE A 313 5.63 -2.48 -16.95
N TYR A 314 4.92 -2.47 -15.80
CA TYR A 314 5.42 -1.84 -14.58
C TYR A 314 5.52 -2.84 -13.43
N PRO A 315 6.58 -3.64 -13.38
CA PRO A 315 6.78 -4.60 -12.30
C PRO A 315 6.82 -3.95 -10.92
N GLN A 316 7.22 -2.68 -10.82
CA GLN A 316 7.21 -1.91 -9.60
C GLN A 316 5.81 -1.80 -8.97
N LEU A 317 4.77 -1.73 -9.79
CA LEU A 317 3.38 -1.68 -9.33
C LEU A 317 2.77 -3.06 -9.20
N ARG A 318 3.13 -3.99 -10.07
CA ARG A 318 2.66 -5.36 -10.00
C ARG A 318 3.11 -6.07 -8.73
N GLU A 319 4.37 -5.89 -8.36
CA GLU A 319 4.99 -6.57 -7.23
C GLU A 319 4.82 -5.82 -5.89
N THR A 320 4.11 -4.70 -5.91
CA THR A 320 3.75 -3.89 -4.74
C THR A 320 2.23 -3.79 -4.58
N GLY A 321 1.76 -2.88 -3.76
CA GLY A 321 0.33 -2.73 -3.52
C GLY A 321 -0.29 -3.97 -2.89
N GLY A 322 -1.59 -4.02 -2.86
CA GLY A 322 -2.36 -5.15 -2.34
C GLY A 322 -2.25 -6.42 -3.18
N ARG A 323 -1.70 -6.32 -4.39
CA ARG A 323 -1.57 -7.45 -5.29
C ARG A 323 -0.70 -8.57 -4.75
N ALA A 324 0.40 -8.26 -4.06
CA ALA A 324 1.25 -9.28 -3.45
C ALA A 324 0.47 -10.15 -2.47
N THR A 325 -0.36 -9.53 -1.63
CA THR A 325 -1.25 -10.24 -0.70
C THR A 325 -2.35 -10.99 -1.44
N TYR A 326 -2.98 -10.34 -2.42
CA TYR A 326 -4.03 -10.94 -3.22
C TYR A 326 -3.56 -12.20 -3.95
N ALA A 327 -2.43 -12.14 -4.62
CA ALA A 327 -1.86 -13.29 -5.31
C ALA A 327 -1.44 -14.39 -4.33
N GLY A 328 -1.01 -14.06 -3.12
CA GLY A 328 -0.73 -15.00 -2.05
C GLY A 328 -1.97 -15.77 -1.60
N LEU A 329 -3.14 -15.11 -1.55
CA LEU A 329 -4.41 -15.72 -1.17
C LEU A 329 -4.98 -16.66 -2.24
N TYR A 330 -4.87 -16.27 -3.50
CA TYR A 330 -5.53 -17.01 -4.60
C TYR A 330 -4.58 -17.81 -5.48
N GLY A 331 -3.31 -17.65 -5.28
CA GLY A 331 -2.27 -18.23 -6.13
C GLY A 331 -2.28 -17.62 -7.54
N GLY A 332 -1.17 -17.21 -8.04
CA GLY A 332 -1.10 -16.67 -9.39
C GLY A 332 0.33 -16.62 -9.91
N ASP A 333 0.46 -16.81 -11.21
CA ASP A 333 1.73 -16.72 -11.93
C ASP A 333 2.24 -15.26 -12.07
N LEU A 334 1.47 -14.31 -11.53
CA LEU A 334 1.66 -12.88 -11.80
C LEU A 334 2.54 -12.18 -10.79
N THR A 335 2.78 -12.78 -9.62
CA THR A 335 3.67 -12.19 -8.61
C THR A 335 4.85 -13.10 -8.31
N ASN A 336 5.90 -12.48 -7.81
CA ASN A 336 7.09 -13.21 -7.40
C ASN A 336 6.81 -14.05 -6.15
N SER A 337 7.11 -15.35 -6.22
CA SER A 337 6.92 -16.29 -5.12
C SER A 337 7.72 -15.94 -3.85
N SER A 338 8.77 -15.13 -3.97
CA SER A 338 9.62 -14.74 -2.84
C SER A 338 8.89 -13.89 -1.80
N TYR A 339 7.79 -13.22 -2.15
CA TYR A 339 7.03 -12.37 -1.24
C TYR A 339 5.51 -12.42 -1.45
N LYS A 340 5.02 -13.48 -2.08
CA LYS A 340 3.59 -13.72 -2.30
C LYS A 340 2.73 -13.68 -1.02
N ASP A 341 3.33 -14.03 0.11
CA ASP A 341 2.66 -14.03 1.41
C ASP A 341 2.90 -12.72 2.20
N SER A 342 3.55 -11.75 1.60
CA SER A 342 3.79 -10.43 2.21
C SER A 342 2.59 -9.53 2.01
N TYR A 343 2.42 -8.55 2.90
CA TYR A 343 1.52 -7.45 2.63
C TYR A 343 2.05 -6.62 1.48
N GLY A 344 1.14 -6.04 0.69
CA GLY A 344 1.52 -5.07 -0.30
C GLY A 344 2.10 -3.82 0.36
N MET A 345 3.11 -3.25 -0.26
CA MET A 345 3.49 -1.86 0.00
C MET A 345 2.55 -0.94 -0.78
N TYR A 346 2.29 0.26 -0.30
CA TYR A 346 1.62 1.26 -1.13
C TYR A 346 2.53 1.60 -2.30
N GLY A 347 2.08 1.39 -3.52
CA GLY A 347 2.86 1.61 -4.73
C GLY A 347 2.47 2.90 -5.44
N LEU A 348 3.43 3.75 -5.72
CA LEU A 348 3.26 4.91 -6.60
C LEU A 348 4.44 4.97 -7.56
N TYR A 349 4.12 5.08 -8.85
CA TYR A 349 5.10 5.34 -9.90
C TYR A 349 4.94 6.78 -10.38
N PHE A 350 5.93 7.59 -10.09
CA PHE A 350 5.99 8.98 -10.56
C PHE A 350 6.87 9.07 -11.80
N VAL A 351 6.26 9.38 -12.94
CA VAL A 351 6.94 9.59 -14.20
C VAL A 351 7.26 11.08 -14.32
N TYR A 352 8.53 11.44 -14.18
CA TYR A 352 8.92 12.85 -14.08
C TYR A 352 9.14 13.55 -15.41
N ALA A 353 9.46 12.82 -16.46
CA ALA A 353 9.69 13.35 -17.80
C ALA A 353 9.67 12.24 -18.85
N SER A 354 9.79 12.59 -20.12
CA SER A 354 10.01 11.64 -21.22
C SER A 354 11.36 11.89 -21.90
N ALA A 355 12.12 10.82 -22.09
CA ALA A 355 13.36 10.85 -22.85
C ALA A 355 13.17 11.19 -24.33
N MET A 356 11.94 11.14 -24.84
CA MET A 356 11.55 11.47 -26.22
C MET A 356 10.92 12.85 -26.36
N ASN A 357 10.80 13.61 -25.28
CA ASN A 357 10.18 14.93 -25.27
C ASN A 357 11.05 15.93 -24.50
N SER A 358 11.81 16.74 -25.23
CA SER A 358 12.73 17.71 -24.64
C SER A 358 12.03 18.76 -23.78
N GLN A 359 10.80 19.14 -24.13
CA GLN A 359 10.01 20.09 -23.36
C GLN A 359 9.71 19.54 -21.96
N SER A 360 9.37 18.25 -21.86
CA SER A 360 9.13 17.60 -20.56
C SER A 360 10.38 17.57 -19.68
N VAL A 361 11.54 17.36 -20.29
CA VAL A 361 12.84 17.33 -19.58
C VAL A 361 13.21 18.72 -19.07
N ASP A 362 13.08 19.74 -19.90
CA ASP A 362 13.33 21.13 -19.50
C ASP A 362 12.39 21.55 -18.37
N TYR A 363 11.10 21.23 -18.51
CA TYR A 363 10.08 21.51 -17.50
C TYR A 363 10.40 20.84 -16.16
N PHE A 364 10.79 19.58 -16.18
CA PHE A 364 11.23 18.86 -14.98
C PHE A 364 12.48 19.50 -14.36
N ASN A 365 13.50 19.79 -15.16
CA ASN A 365 14.75 20.37 -14.65
C ASN A 365 14.51 21.74 -13.99
N GLU A 366 13.63 22.56 -14.54
CA GLU A 366 13.26 23.86 -13.98
C GLU A 366 12.47 23.74 -12.67
N ASN A 367 11.71 22.64 -12.49
CA ASN A 367 10.78 22.47 -11.37
C ASN A 367 11.13 21.31 -10.44
N ALA A 368 12.27 20.65 -10.62
CA ALA A 368 12.60 19.40 -9.90
C ALA A 368 12.58 19.56 -8.37
N ASP A 369 13.09 20.66 -7.85
CA ASP A 369 13.07 20.93 -6.41
C ASP A 369 11.65 21.13 -5.88
N THR A 370 10.83 21.90 -6.58
CA THR A 370 9.42 22.11 -6.26
C THR A 370 8.64 20.82 -6.31
N ILE A 371 8.85 20.00 -7.33
CA ILE A 371 8.20 18.69 -7.49
C ILE A 371 8.58 17.74 -6.35
N ALA A 372 9.87 17.68 -5.99
CA ALA A 372 10.33 16.88 -4.86
C ALA A 372 9.63 17.28 -3.55
N LYS A 373 9.54 18.57 -3.27
CA LYS A 373 8.85 19.10 -2.08
C LYS A 373 7.34 18.79 -2.08
N ILE A 374 6.69 18.83 -3.25
CA ILE A 374 5.28 18.49 -3.40
C ILE A 374 5.06 16.99 -3.14
N LEU A 375 5.90 16.12 -3.69
CA LEU A 375 5.83 14.68 -3.42
C LEU A 375 5.92 14.40 -1.91
N VAL A 376 6.87 15.02 -1.24
CA VAL A 376 7.05 14.87 0.21
C VAL A 376 5.86 15.40 1.01
N LYS A 377 5.38 16.58 0.67
CA LYS A 377 4.17 17.17 1.30
C LYS A 377 2.96 16.25 1.13
N SER A 378 2.81 15.66 -0.03
CA SER A 378 1.71 14.74 -0.34
C SER A 378 1.81 13.45 0.47
N ILE A 379 3.00 12.87 0.60
CA ILE A 379 3.26 11.69 1.42
C ILE A 379 2.94 11.96 2.89
N VAL A 380 3.43 13.07 3.41
CA VAL A 380 3.16 13.50 4.79
C VAL A 380 1.66 13.67 5.03
N ARG A 381 0.96 14.31 4.09
CA ARG A 381 -0.49 14.52 4.19
C ARG A 381 -1.28 13.24 4.10
N TYR A 382 -0.97 12.38 3.12
CA TYR A 382 -1.71 11.15 2.89
C TYR A 382 -1.56 10.15 4.04
N PHE A 383 -0.34 9.97 4.57
CA PHE A 383 -0.06 9.06 5.67
C PHE A 383 -0.25 9.70 7.06
N GLU A 384 -0.64 10.97 7.12
CA GLU A 384 -0.88 11.70 8.38
C GLU A 384 0.31 11.68 9.35
N ILE A 385 1.48 12.00 8.83
CA ILE A 385 2.74 12.02 9.58
C ILE A 385 3.35 13.41 9.72
#